data_edc46089fb55e9c79293b14a17dfe54a
#
_entry.id   edc46089fb55e9c79293b14a17dfe54a
#
_cell.length_a   1.000
_cell.length_b   1.000
_cell.length_c   1.000
_cell.angle_alpha   90.00
_cell.angle_beta   90.00
_cell.angle_gamma   90.00
#
_symmetry.space_group_name_H-M   'P 1'
#
loop_
_entity.id
_entity.type
_entity.pdbx_description
1 polymer ?
#
loop_
_entity_poly.entity_id
_entity_poly.type
_entity_poly.pdbx_seq_one_letter_code
_entity_poly.pdbx_strand_id
1 'polypeptide(L)'
;MAIKVGINGFGRIGRNVLRTALTDKNLDFVAVNDLTDPKTLAHLLKYDSILGNLPNKITAGADSISIDGKVIKVFKEKDPAALPWESVGAQVIVESTGHFTDANDAKKHLRGSVKKVIISAPAKNEDLTVVLGVNDEKYDPSKHHIVSNASCTTNCLAPIAKVINDNYKIVSGTMTTIHSYTNDQVILDFPHKDLRRARAAAINMIPTSTGAAKALKLVIPDLAGKLDGFAMRVPTPNVSVVDLVAFVEKKTTKEEVNAALKKAAESGPLKGFLGFEESELVSSDFKGDSRSSIVDSPMTLVVGGNCVKVISWYDNEWGYSCRVRDLINLMASKGL
;
A
#
# COMPACT_ATOMS: atom_id res chain seq x y z
N MET A 1 -9.05 -18.80 -16.27
CA MET A 1 -10.27 -18.04 -15.85
C MET A 1 -9.82 -16.90 -14.97
N ALA A 2 -10.48 -15.73 -15.04
CA ALA A 2 -10.18 -14.59 -14.17
C ALA A 2 -10.48 -14.94 -12.70
N ILE A 3 -9.66 -14.45 -11.79
CA ILE A 3 -9.84 -14.61 -10.35
C ILE A 3 -10.98 -13.72 -9.88
N LYS A 4 -11.96 -14.30 -9.22
CA LYS A 4 -13.10 -13.57 -8.66
C LYS A 4 -12.70 -12.92 -7.33
N VAL A 5 -12.78 -11.60 -7.29
CA VAL A 5 -12.32 -10.77 -6.15
C VAL A 5 -13.51 -10.09 -5.48
N GLY A 6 -13.55 -10.18 -4.15
CA GLY A 6 -14.42 -9.37 -3.30
C GLY A 6 -13.61 -8.29 -2.56
N ILE A 7 -14.23 -7.14 -2.30
CA ILE A 7 -13.62 -6.06 -1.50
C ILE A 7 -14.49 -5.83 -0.27
N ASN A 8 -13.90 -5.96 0.91
CA ASN A 8 -14.52 -5.55 2.17
C ASN A 8 -13.99 -4.18 2.59
N GLY A 9 -14.86 -3.16 2.60
CA GLY A 9 -14.48 -1.76 2.75
C GLY A 9 -14.22 -1.06 1.42
N PHE A 10 -15.21 -0.36 0.90
CA PHE A 10 -15.12 0.36 -0.37
C PHE A 10 -14.78 1.84 -0.18
N GLY A 11 -13.85 2.09 0.77
CA GLY A 11 -13.23 3.38 1.04
C GLY A 11 -12.24 3.79 -0.05
N ARG A 12 -11.30 4.69 0.25
CA ARG A 12 -10.29 5.17 -0.71
C ARG A 12 -9.49 4.02 -1.33
N ILE A 13 -8.91 3.15 -0.49
CA ILE A 13 -8.06 2.05 -0.97
C ILE A 13 -8.89 1.03 -1.75
N GLY A 14 -10.04 0.57 -1.23
CA GLY A 14 -10.90 -0.39 -1.93
C GLY A 14 -11.32 0.11 -3.32
N ARG A 15 -11.72 1.39 -3.44
CA ARG A 15 -12.04 1.98 -4.75
C ARG A 15 -10.83 2.09 -5.66
N ASN A 16 -9.67 2.45 -5.12
CA ASN A 16 -8.46 2.58 -5.94
C ASN A 16 -7.93 1.21 -6.40
N VAL A 17 -8.03 0.17 -5.58
CA VAL A 17 -7.73 -1.21 -6.02
C VAL A 17 -8.58 -1.59 -7.22
N LEU A 18 -9.89 -1.34 -7.17
CA LEU A 18 -10.77 -1.57 -8.32
C LEU A 18 -10.37 -0.72 -9.53
N ARG A 19 -10.09 0.57 -9.34
CA ARG A 19 -9.68 1.51 -10.42
C ARG A 19 -8.38 1.04 -11.10
N THR A 20 -7.39 0.58 -10.34
CA THR A 20 -6.10 0.10 -10.90
C THR A 20 -6.26 -1.15 -11.75
N ALA A 21 -7.34 -1.90 -11.55
CA ALA A 21 -7.58 -3.20 -12.16
C ALA A 21 -8.66 -3.20 -13.25
N LEU A 22 -9.21 -2.03 -13.63
CA LEU A 22 -10.30 -1.96 -14.62
C LEU A 22 -9.95 -2.56 -15.99
N THR A 23 -8.67 -2.56 -16.35
CA THR A 23 -8.17 -3.12 -17.62
C THR A 23 -7.50 -4.48 -17.45
N ASP A 24 -7.40 -4.99 -16.21
CA ASP A 24 -6.75 -6.27 -15.93
C ASP A 24 -7.73 -7.42 -16.19
N LYS A 25 -7.45 -8.20 -17.23
CA LYS A 25 -8.30 -9.34 -17.65
C LYS A 25 -8.17 -10.56 -16.74
N ASN A 26 -7.18 -10.59 -15.86
CA ASN A 26 -6.98 -11.68 -14.91
C ASN A 26 -7.87 -11.57 -13.69
N LEU A 27 -8.43 -10.38 -13.43
CA LEU A 27 -9.21 -10.09 -12.23
C LEU A 27 -10.67 -9.79 -12.58
N ASP A 28 -11.57 -10.38 -11.81
CA ASP A 28 -13.02 -10.18 -11.91
C ASP A 28 -13.57 -9.74 -10.56
N PHE A 29 -13.79 -8.42 -10.38
CA PHE A 29 -14.42 -7.91 -9.17
C PHE A 29 -15.92 -8.21 -9.22
N VAL A 30 -16.37 -9.10 -8.33
CA VAL A 30 -17.74 -9.63 -8.32
C VAL A 30 -18.62 -8.99 -7.25
N ALA A 31 -18.03 -8.52 -6.15
CA ALA A 31 -18.77 -7.82 -5.10
C ALA A 31 -17.90 -6.89 -4.28
N VAL A 32 -18.54 -5.89 -3.69
CA VAL A 32 -17.97 -5.04 -2.64
C VAL A 32 -18.89 -5.06 -1.42
N ASN A 33 -18.33 -4.87 -0.24
CA ASN A 33 -19.09 -4.66 0.98
C ASN A 33 -18.75 -3.29 1.57
N ASP A 34 -19.78 -2.51 1.88
CA ASP A 34 -19.65 -1.24 2.60
C ASP A 34 -20.98 -0.91 3.29
N LEU A 35 -20.95 -0.15 4.37
CA LEU A 35 -22.16 0.24 5.09
C LEU A 35 -22.93 1.37 4.39
N THR A 36 -22.31 2.00 3.41
CA THR A 36 -22.84 3.09 2.58
C THR A 36 -23.73 2.51 1.47
N ASP A 37 -24.69 3.28 1.00
CA ASP A 37 -25.59 2.89 -0.09
C ASP A 37 -24.90 2.85 -1.47
N PRO A 38 -25.40 2.01 -2.41
CA PRO A 38 -24.78 1.84 -3.73
C PRO A 38 -24.70 3.12 -4.55
N LYS A 39 -25.64 4.07 -4.42
CA LYS A 39 -25.67 5.34 -5.16
C LYS A 39 -24.47 6.21 -4.74
N THR A 40 -24.24 6.33 -3.45
CA THR A 40 -23.10 7.08 -2.90
C THR A 40 -21.78 6.41 -3.27
N LEU A 41 -21.69 5.07 -3.18
CA LEU A 41 -20.48 4.33 -3.57
C LEU A 41 -20.17 4.49 -5.07
N ALA A 42 -21.18 4.42 -5.94
CA ALA A 42 -21.03 4.64 -7.38
C ALA A 42 -20.56 6.07 -7.68
N HIS A 43 -21.12 7.07 -6.98
CA HIS A 43 -20.71 8.46 -7.11
C HIS A 43 -19.23 8.64 -6.74
N LEU A 44 -18.81 8.14 -5.57
CA LEU A 44 -17.43 8.24 -5.10
C LEU A 44 -16.43 7.37 -5.92
N LEU A 45 -16.90 6.33 -6.61
CA LEU A 45 -16.09 5.59 -7.57
C LEU A 45 -15.88 6.40 -8.85
N LYS A 46 -16.92 7.10 -9.33
CA LYS A 46 -16.89 7.91 -10.57
C LYS A 46 -16.04 9.16 -10.38
N TYR A 47 -16.26 9.89 -9.29
CA TYR A 47 -15.67 11.21 -9.03
C TYR A 47 -14.66 11.12 -7.91
N ASP A 48 -13.42 11.51 -8.19
CA ASP A 48 -12.34 11.50 -7.22
C ASP A 48 -11.55 12.80 -7.30
N SER A 49 -11.48 13.52 -6.18
CA SER A 49 -10.84 14.84 -6.11
C SER A 49 -9.31 14.77 -6.33
N ILE A 50 -8.69 13.63 -6.07
CA ILE A 50 -7.24 13.44 -6.18
C ILE A 50 -6.87 12.83 -7.53
N LEU A 51 -7.51 11.70 -7.88
CA LEU A 51 -7.17 10.89 -9.05
C LEU A 51 -8.03 11.22 -10.29
N GLY A 52 -8.97 12.17 -10.15
CA GLY A 52 -9.84 12.58 -11.26
C GLY A 52 -10.98 11.60 -11.52
N ASN A 53 -11.81 11.98 -12.48
CA ASN A 53 -13.02 11.26 -12.82
C ASN A 53 -12.72 10.05 -13.70
N LEU A 54 -13.35 8.90 -13.42
CA LEU A 54 -13.29 7.76 -14.32
C LEU A 54 -14.06 8.07 -15.62
N PRO A 55 -13.51 7.73 -16.81
CA PRO A 55 -14.22 7.90 -18.07
C PRO A 55 -15.43 6.95 -18.19
N ASN A 56 -15.36 5.77 -17.54
CA ASN A 56 -16.34 4.71 -17.58
C ASN A 56 -17.76 5.19 -17.22
N LYS A 57 -18.77 4.56 -17.81
CA LYS A 57 -20.18 4.74 -17.39
C LYS A 57 -20.43 3.98 -16.10
N ILE A 58 -20.68 4.69 -15.02
CA ILE A 58 -20.95 4.10 -13.69
C ILE A 58 -22.39 4.39 -13.31
N THR A 59 -23.14 3.35 -12.94
CA THR A 59 -24.52 3.43 -12.48
C THR A 59 -24.71 2.61 -11.21
N ALA A 60 -25.72 2.98 -10.41
CA ALA A 60 -26.10 2.24 -9.22
C ALA A 60 -27.43 1.53 -9.43
N GLY A 61 -27.53 0.27 -9.02
CA GLY A 61 -28.75 -0.47 -8.79
C GLY A 61 -29.20 -0.41 -7.33
N ALA A 62 -30.22 -1.20 -6.98
CA ALA A 62 -30.70 -1.29 -5.59
C ALA A 62 -29.62 -1.86 -4.63
N ASP A 63 -28.87 -2.84 -5.11
CA ASP A 63 -27.82 -3.56 -4.35
C ASP A 63 -26.59 -3.86 -5.21
N SER A 64 -26.28 -2.97 -6.14
CA SER A 64 -25.18 -3.15 -7.09
C SER A 64 -24.64 -1.83 -7.63
N ILE A 65 -23.41 -1.90 -8.15
CA ILE A 65 -22.78 -0.87 -8.97
C ILE A 65 -22.49 -1.50 -10.33
N SER A 66 -22.74 -0.78 -11.42
CA SER A 66 -22.37 -1.23 -12.76
C SER A 66 -21.31 -0.31 -13.36
N ILE A 67 -20.26 -0.90 -13.93
CA ILE A 67 -19.19 -0.20 -14.66
C ILE A 67 -19.22 -0.71 -16.10
N ASP A 68 -19.59 0.16 -17.05
CA ASP A 68 -19.74 -0.17 -18.48
C ASP A 68 -20.60 -1.42 -18.73
N GLY A 69 -21.63 -1.63 -17.90
CA GLY A 69 -22.54 -2.77 -17.98
C GLY A 69 -22.10 -3.98 -17.15
N LYS A 70 -20.87 -4.05 -16.66
CA LYS A 70 -20.44 -5.09 -15.73
C LYS A 70 -20.98 -4.79 -14.34
N VAL A 71 -21.74 -5.72 -13.78
CA VAL A 71 -22.40 -5.58 -12.47
C VAL A 71 -21.51 -6.11 -11.37
N ILE A 72 -21.33 -5.31 -10.32
CA ILE A 72 -20.64 -5.63 -9.07
C ILE A 72 -21.70 -5.58 -7.95
N LYS A 73 -21.89 -6.68 -7.23
CA LYS A 73 -22.84 -6.74 -6.12
C LYS A 73 -22.35 -5.86 -4.96
N VAL A 74 -23.29 -5.21 -4.25
CA VAL A 74 -22.99 -4.44 -3.05
C VAL A 74 -23.65 -5.12 -1.86
N PHE A 75 -22.82 -5.60 -0.93
CA PHE A 75 -23.26 -6.09 0.36
C PHE A 75 -23.22 -4.95 1.41
N LYS A 76 -23.97 -5.13 2.51
CA LYS A 76 -24.06 -4.15 3.58
C LYS A 76 -24.00 -4.82 4.95
N GLU A 77 -22.92 -5.60 5.16
CA GLU A 77 -22.75 -6.40 6.37
C GLU A 77 -21.60 -5.85 7.23
N LYS A 78 -21.84 -5.80 8.55
CA LYS A 78 -20.84 -5.38 9.54
C LYS A 78 -19.88 -6.50 9.91
N ASP A 79 -20.41 -7.72 10.05
CA ASP A 79 -19.62 -8.89 10.47
C ASP A 79 -19.08 -9.62 9.23
N PRO A 80 -17.75 -9.77 9.09
CA PRO A 80 -17.17 -10.56 8.01
C PRO A 80 -17.71 -12.00 7.93
N ALA A 81 -18.12 -12.57 9.06
CA ALA A 81 -18.71 -13.90 9.10
C ALA A 81 -20.11 -13.97 8.46
N ALA A 82 -20.83 -12.87 8.30
CA ALA A 82 -22.14 -12.82 7.67
C ALA A 82 -22.09 -12.60 6.15
N LEU A 83 -20.93 -12.20 5.60
CA LEU A 83 -20.79 -11.84 4.19
C LEU A 83 -20.97 -13.04 3.25
N PRO A 84 -21.90 -12.98 2.29
CA PRO A 84 -22.22 -14.13 1.42
C PRO A 84 -21.30 -14.19 0.18
N TRP A 85 -19.98 -14.22 0.39
CA TRP A 85 -18.98 -14.26 -0.70
C TRP A 85 -19.15 -15.44 -1.65
N GLU A 86 -19.64 -16.56 -1.14
CA GLU A 86 -19.89 -17.76 -1.93
C GLU A 86 -20.98 -17.54 -2.98
N SER A 87 -22.01 -16.73 -2.68
CA SER A 87 -23.11 -16.45 -3.61
C SER A 87 -22.67 -15.78 -4.91
N VAL A 88 -21.50 -15.14 -4.89
CA VAL A 88 -20.86 -14.50 -6.06
C VAL A 88 -19.60 -15.25 -6.51
N GLY A 89 -19.23 -16.32 -5.80
CA GLY A 89 -18.07 -17.16 -6.08
C GLY A 89 -16.74 -16.45 -5.88
N ALA A 90 -16.65 -15.47 -4.97
CA ALA A 90 -15.42 -14.76 -4.68
C ALA A 90 -14.34 -15.70 -4.14
N GLN A 91 -13.12 -15.62 -4.66
CA GLN A 91 -11.98 -16.49 -4.33
C GLN A 91 -10.93 -15.77 -3.49
N VAL A 92 -10.74 -14.48 -3.73
CA VAL A 92 -9.82 -13.63 -2.99
C VAL A 92 -10.60 -12.45 -2.41
N ILE A 93 -10.41 -12.15 -1.13
CA ILE A 93 -11.00 -10.99 -0.48
C ILE A 93 -9.90 -9.97 -0.18
N VAL A 94 -10.12 -8.72 -0.60
CA VAL A 94 -9.33 -7.58 -0.15
C VAL A 94 -10.02 -6.97 1.07
N GLU A 95 -9.40 -7.12 2.24
CA GLU A 95 -9.85 -6.50 3.48
C GLU A 95 -9.27 -5.09 3.56
N SER A 96 -10.10 -4.08 3.32
CA SER A 96 -9.70 -2.66 3.26
C SER A 96 -10.57 -1.74 4.12
N THR A 97 -11.27 -2.30 5.14
CA THR A 97 -12.04 -1.50 6.11
C THR A 97 -11.14 -0.73 7.09
N GLY A 98 -9.91 -1.20 7.33
CA GLY A 98 -9.03 -0.72 8.39
C GLY A 98 -9.41 -1.20 9.79
N HIS A 99 -10.48 -1.98 9.93
CA HIS A 99 -10.96 -2.52 11.21
C HIS A 99 -10.47 -3.94 11.48
N PHE A 100 -10.47 -4.81 10.48
CA PHE A 100 -10.10 -6.22 10.62
C PHE A 100 -8.65 -6.45 10.20
N THR A 101 -7.72 -5.79 10.92
CA THR A 101 -6.27 -5.89 10.67
C THR A 101 -5.61 -7.01 11.47
N ASP A 102 -6.32 -7.67 12.37
CA ASP A 102 -5.89 -8.94 12.98
C ASP A 102 -6.36 -10.11 12.13
N ALA A 103 -5.45 -11.03 11.79
CA ALA A 103 -5.79 -12.21 10.99
C ALA A 103 -6.83 -13.11 11.69
N ASN A 104 -6.91 -13.08 13.02
CA ASN A 104 -7.94 -13.79 13.76
C ASN A 104 -9.36 -13.29 13.45
N ASP A 105 -9.51 -12.03 13.08
CA ASP A 105 -10.76 -11.47 12.60
C ASP A 105 -10.94 -11.65 11.09
N ALA A 106 -9.87 -11.36 10.33
CA ALA A 106 -9.89 -11.48 8.86
C ALA A 106 -10.16 -12.91 8.37
N LYS A 107 -9.77 -13.96 9.15
CA LYS A 107 -10.07 -15.37 8.81
C LYS A 107 -11.55 -15.69 8.71
N LYS A 108 -12.44 -14.86 9.26
CA LYS A 108 -13.89 -15.01 9.12
C LYS A 108 -14.34 -14.95 7.65
N HIS A 109 -13.53 -14.36 6.77
CA HIS A 109 -13.76 -14.40 5.33
C HIS A 109 -13.44 -15.75 4.68
N LEU A 110 -12.52 -16.56 5.27
CA LEU A 110 -12.07 -17.85 4.70
C LEU A 110 -13.12 -18.94 4.86
N ARG A 111 -14.13 -18.89 3.99
CA ARG A 111 -15.22 -19.89 3.94
C ARG A 111 -15.81 -20.00 2.53
N GLY A 112 -16.48 -21.11 2.24
CA GLY A 112 -17.07 -21.37 0.92
C GLY A 112 -16.04 -21.28 -0.20
N SER A 113 -16.25 -20.38 -1.14
CA SER A 113 -15.38 -20.19 -2.30
C SER A 113 -14.10 -19.40 -1.99
N VAL A 114 -14.01 -18.70 -0.86
CA VAL A 114 -12.87 -17.83 -0.52
C VAL A 114 -11.65 -18.67 -0.12
N LYS A 115 -10.54 -18.46 -0.81
CA LYS A 115 -9.27 -19.15 -0.61
C LYS A 115 -8.21 -18.27 0.08
N LYS A 116 -8.24 -16.96 -0.21
CA LYS A 116 -7.22 -16.01 0.26
C LYS A 116 -7.85 -14.71 0.74
N VAL A 117 -7.22 -14.11 1.75
CA VAL A 117 -7.53 -12.77 2.23
C VAL A 117 -6.27 -11.91 2.18
N ILE A 118 -6.37 -10.73 1.59
CA ILE A 118 -5.32 -9.72 1.59
C ILE A 118 -5.76 -8.59 2.51
N ILE A 119 -5.02 -8.37 3.59
CA ILE A 119 -5.23 -7.22 4.47
C ILE A 119 -4.46 -6.04 3.88
N SER A 120 -5.16 -4.97 3.49
CA SER A 120 -4.58 -3.77 2.89
C SER A 120 -4.06 -2.79 3.95
N ALA A 121 -3.40 -3.30 4.98
CA ALA A 121 -2.81 -2.55 6.08
C ALA A 121 -1.73 -3.42 6.77
N PRO A 122 -0.86 -2.84 7.62
CA PRO A 122 -0.07 -3.62 8.55
C PRO A 122 -0.98 -4.49 9.42
N ALA A 123 -0.69 -5.78 9.50
CA ALA A 123 -1.53 -6.75 10.17
C ALA A 123 -0.91 -7.28 11.47
N LYS A 124 -1.68 -8.13 12.17
CA LYS A 124 -1.23 -8.95 13.29
C LYS A 124 -1.66 -10.38 13.04
N ASN A 125 -0.81 -11.33 13.44
CA ASN A 125 -1.10 -12.77 13.36
C ASN A 125 -1.34 -13.26 11.91
N GLU A 126 -0.96 -12.47 10.90
CA GLU A 126 -1.02 -12.86 9.50
C GLU A 126 0.00 -13.97 9.18
N ASP A 127 -0.32 -14.78 8.14
CA ASP A 127 0.59 -15.86 7.73
C ASP A 127 1.87 -15.30 7.10
N LEU A 128 1.76 -14.17 6.38
CA LEU A 128 2.89 -13.50 5.75
C LEU A 128 2.59 -12.02 5.52
N THR A 129 3.56 -11.16 5.83
CA THR A 129 3.59 -9.78 5.33
C THR A 129 4.47 -9.73 4.07
N VAL A 130 3.92 -9.22 2.95
CA VAL A 130 4.59 -9.16 1.66
C VAL A 130 4.84 -7.72 1.22
N VAL A 131 6.05 -7.47 0.72
CA VAL A 131 6.38 -6.32 -0.12
C VAL A 131 6.94 -6.86 -1.43
N LEU A 132 6.23 -6.60 -2.53
CA LEU A 132 6.59 -7.12 -3.85
C LEU A 132 7.96 -6.60 -4.29
N GLY A 133 8.77 -7.51 -4.85
CA GLY A 133 10.16 -7.30 -5.20
C GLY A 133 11.15 -7.39 -4.03
N VAL A 134 10.66 -7.51 -2.79
CA VAL A 134 11.51 -7.59 -1.59
C VAL A 134 11.51 -8.99 -0.98
N ASN A 135 10.33 -9.61 -0.78
CA ASN A 135 10.18 -10.92 -0.15
C ASN A 135 9.01 -11.74 -0.71
N ASP A 136 8.48 -11.41 -1.87
CA ASP A 136 7.34 -12.09 -2.49
C ASP A 136 7.66 -13.52 -2.96
N GLU A 137 8.93 -13.85 -3.08
CA GLU A 137 9.40 -15.22 -3.29
C GLU A 137 9.00 -16.16 -2.16
N LYS A 138 8.82 -15.63 -0.93
CA LYS A 138 8.42 -16.40 0.26
C LYS A 138 6.95 -16.82 0.25
N TYR A 139 6.12 -16.25 -0.65
CA TYR A 139 4.72 -16.63 -0.71
C TYR A 139 4.56 -18.08 -1.17
N ASP A 140 3.95 -18.88 -0.29
CA ASP A 140 3.60 -20.28 -0.50
C ASP A 140 2.05 -20.41 -0.44
N PRO A 141 1.38 -20.74 -1.56
CA PRO A 141 -0.09 -20.82 -1.60
C PRO A 141 -0.68 -21.87 -0.67
N SER A 142 0.09 -22.91 -0.30
CA SER A 142 -0.39 -23.96 0.59
C SER A 142 -0.38 -23.56 2.07
N LYS A 143 0.36 -22.51 2.45
CA LYS A 143 0.56 -22.08 3.84
C LYS A 143 -0.01 -20.70 4.14
N HIS A 144 0.03 -19.80 3.15
CA HIS A 144 -0.31 -18.40 3.36
C HIS A 144 -1.69 -18.08 2.83
N HIS A 145 -2.67 -18.07 3.71
CA HIS A 145 -4.08 -17.80 3.39
C HIS A 145 -4.51 -16.38 3.73
N ILE A 146 -3.88 -15.78 4.76
CA ILE A 146 -4.12 -14.40 5.18
C ILE A 146 -2.81 -13.63 5.07
N VAL A 147 -2.72 -12.74 4.09
CA VAL A 147 -1.49 -12.05 3.75
C VAL A 147 -1.68 -10.54 3.92
N SER A 148 -0.73 -9.89 4.60
CA SER A 148 -0.69 -8.44 4.67
C SER A 148 0.14 -7.86 3.53
N ASN A 149 -0.40 -6.82 2.85
CA ASN A 149 0.34 -6.01 1.89
C ASN A 149 1.18 -4.91 2.55
N ALA A 150 1.45 -5.01 3.86
CA ALA A 150 2.12 -4.00 4.68
C ALA A 150 1.43 -2.61 4.58
N SER A 151 2.16 -1.53 4.85
CA SER A 151 1.69 -0.16 4.64
C SER A 151 2.26 0.45 3.35
N CYS A 152 1.67 1.54 2.86
CA CYS A 152 2.22 2.31 1.74
C CYS A 152 3.65 2.79 2.04
N THR A 153 3.92 3.23 3.27
CA THR A 153 5.25 3.66 3.71
C THR A 153 6.24 2.49 3.74
N THR A 154 5.82 1.30 4.21
CA THR A 154 6.68 0.10 4.19
C THR A 154 7.00 -0.31 2.74
N ASN A 155 6.02 -0.23 1.83
CA ASN A 155 6.23 -0.52 0.41
C ASN A 155 7.23 0.46 -0.24
N CYS A 156 7.29 1.71 0.21
CA CYS A 156 8.31 2.67 -0.25
C CYS A 156 9.68 2.43 0.40
N LEU A 157 9.71 2.21 1.71
CA LEU A 157 10.96 2.10 2.48
C LEU A 157 11.70 0.78 2.20
N ALA A 158 11.00 -0.35 2.09
CA ALA A 158 11.64 -1.66 1.99
C ALA A 158 12.52 -1.83 0.75
N PRO A 159 12.13 -1.39 -0.47
CA PRO A 159 12.99 -1.47 -1.65
C PRO A 159 14.33 -0.73 -1.46
N ILE A 160 14.31 0.53 -1.02
CA ILE A 160 15.54 1.30 -0.81
C ILE A 160 16.38 0.75 0.33
N ALA A 161 15.76 0.35 1.45
CA ALA A 161 16.45 -0.26 2.57
C ALA A 161 17.11 -1.58 2.18
N LYS A 162 16.45 -2.40 1.33
CA LYS A 162 17.01 -3.64 0.80
C LYS A 162 18.26 -3.37 -0.02
N VAL A 163 18.20 -2.45 -0.99
CA VAL A 163 19.35 -2.12 -1.84
C VAL A 163 20.53 -1.62 -1.01
N ILE A 164 20.28 -0.71 -0.04
CA ILE A 164 21.34 -0.20 0.82
C ILE A 164 21.91 -1.30 1.72
N ASN A 165 21.06 -2.13 2.31
CA ASN A 165 21.51 -3.22 3.17
C ASN A 165 22.30 -4.29 2.40
N ASP A 166 21.84 -4.69 1.22
CA ASP A 166 22.48 -5.74 0.42
C ASP A 166 23.88 -5.32 -0.05
N ASN A 167 24.07 -4.03 -0.40
CA ASN A 167 25.33 -3.53 -0.91
C ASN A 167 26.29 -3.04 0.19
N TYR A 168 25.78 -2.38 1.24
CA TYR A 168 26.61 -1.61 2.19
C TYR A 168 26.44 -2.04 3.63
N LYS A 169 25.46 -2.89 3.99
CA LYS A 169 25.15 -3.39 5.33
C LYS A 169 24.76 -2.28 6.31
N ILE A 170 23.46 -2.11 6.49
CA ILE A 170 22.91 -1.16 7.47
C ILE A 170 23.25 -1.63 8.89
N VAL A 171 23.89 -0.76 9.64
CA VAL A 171 24.21 -0.95 11.07
C VAL A 171 23.09 -0.40 11.94
N SER A 172 22.68 0.84 11.66
CA SER A 172 21.59 1.53 12.35
C SER A 172 21.07 2.66 11.48
N GLY A 173 19.89 3.18 11.80
CA GLY A 173 19.36 4.32 11.07
C GLY A 173 18.00 4.76 11.57
N THR A 174 17.53 5.85 10.99
CA THR A 174 16.20 6.38 11.24
C THR A 174 15.51 6.76 9.94
N MET A 175 14.18 6.71 9.94
CA MET A 175 13.39 7.20 8.82
C MET A 175 12.34 8.20 9.29
N THR A 176 12.11 9.21 8.49
CA THR A 176 10.94 10.06 8.62
C THR A 176 10.12 9.94 7.35
N THR A 177 8.82 9.63 7.47
CA THR A 177 7.94 9.83 6.33
C THR A 177 7.23 11.17 6.47
N ILE A 178 7.47 12.06 5.49
CA ILE A 178 6.69 13.28 5.29
C ILE A 178 5.46 12.83 4.49
N HIS A 179 4.33 12.72 5.19
CA HIS A 179 3.17 11.98 4.69
C HIS A 179 1.96 12.88 4.50
N SER A 180 1.31 12.76 3.36
CA SER A 180 0.01 13.38 3.12
C SER A 180 -1.01 12.99 4.18
N TYR A 181 -1.98 13.87 4.46
CA TYR A 181 -3.06 13.55 5.39
C TYR A 181 -3.94 12.41 4.85
N THR A 182 -4.56 11.67 5.74
CA THR A 182 -5.47 10.56 5.41
C THR A 182 -6.76 10.70 6.21
N ASN A 183 -7.78 9.90 5.87
CA ASN A 183 -9.07 9.91 6.57
C ASN A 183 -8.98 9.46 8.05
N ASP A 184 -7.82 9.02 8.52
CA ASP A 184 -7.53 8.81 9.94
C ASP A 184 -7.38 10.14 10.71
N GLN A 185 -7.15 11.24 9.99
CA GLN A 185 -7.05 12.59 10.55
C GLN A 185 -8.40 13.34 10.45
N VAL A 186 -8.52 14.40 11.22
CA VAL A 186 -9.73 15.22 11.31
C VAL A 186 -9.58 16.50 10.50
N ILE A 187 -10.68 17.02 9.95
CA ILE A 187 -10.69 18.28 9.18
C ILE A 187 -10.47 19.47 10.11
N LEU A 188 -11.27 19.56 11.18
CA LEU A 188 -11.13 20.54 12.26
C LEU A 188 -10.80 19.81 13.56
N ASP A 189 -10.36 20.55 14.61
CA ASP A 189 -10.05 19.97 15.91
C ASP A 189 -11.22 19.11 16.42
N PHE A 190 -10.96 17.82 16.64
CA PHE A 190 -11.99 16.83 17.03
C PHE A 190 -11.36 15.69 17.83
N PRO A 191 -12.09 15.04 18.76
CA PRO A 191 -11.56 13.95 19.56
C PRO A 191 -10.92 12.85 18.74
N HIS A 192 -9.70 12.47 19.09
CA HIS A 192 -8.93 11.38 18.52
C HIS A 192 -8.03 10.77 19.60
N LYS A 193 -7.76 9.47 19.53
CA LYS A 193 -6.89 8.76 20.49
C LYS A 193 -5.43 9.27 20.51
N ASP A 194 -4.93 9.75 19.36
CA ASP A 194 -3.68 10.49 19.24
C ASP A 194 -4.02 11.98 19.27
N LEU A 195 -3.61 12.70 20.33
CA LEU A 195 -3.91 14.11 20.52
C LEU A 195 -3.33 15.02 19.44
N ARG A 196 -2.26 14.60 18.76
CA ARG A 196 -1.71 15.35 17.63
C ARG A 196 -2.58 15.20 16.39
N ARG A 197 -3.11 13.98 16.11
CA ARG A 197 -4.08 13.75 15.03
C ARG A 197 -5.48 14.31 15.32
N ALA A 198 -5.74 14.73 16.57
CA ALA A 198 -6.95 15.45 16.95
C ALA A 198 -7.00 16.89 16.41
N ARG A 199 -5.93 17.36 15.81
CA ARG A 199 -5.82 18.74 15.29
C ARG A 199 -6.09 18.76 13.78
N ALA A 200 -6.57 19.92 13.30
CA ALA A 200 -6.96 20.15 11.91
C ALA A 200 -5.85 19.79 10.92
N ALA A 201 -6.11 18.81 10.07
CA ALA A 201 -5.11 18.19 9.19
C ALA A 201 -4.59 19.13 8.10
N ALA A 202 -5.46 19.97 7.52
CA ALA A 202 -5.14 20.76 6.34
C ALA A 202 -4.31 22.03 6.60
N ILE A 203 -4.04 22.36 7.88
CA ILE A 203 -3.34 23.58 8.27
C ILE A 203 -2.18 23.32 9.25
N ASN A 204 -1.92 22.07 9.61
CA ASN A 204 -0.89 21.72 10.58
C ASN A 204 0.10 20.67 10.04
N MET A 205 1.37 20.81 10.40
CA MET A 205 2.34 19.72 10.37
C MET A 205 2.21 18.91 11.65
N ILE A 206 1.94 17.61 11.56
CA ILE A 206 1.55 16.77 12.69
C ILE A 206 2.54 15.61 12.83
N PRO A 207 3.49 15.68 13.79
CA PRO A 207 4.34 14.52 14.10
C PRO A 207 3.50 13.43 14.77
N THR A 208 3.65 12.19 14.30
CA THR A 208 2.90 11.03 14.84
C THR A 208 3.69 9.75 14.63
N SER A 209 3.29 8.69 15.31
CA SER A 209 3.95 7.39 15.17
C SER A 209 3.68 6.76 13.80
N THR A 210 4.62 5.93 13.35
CA THR A 210 4.44 4.99 12.25
C THR A 210 5.06 3.64 12.59
N GLY A 211 4.39 2.56 12.19
CA GLY A 211 4.93 1.22 12.31
C GLY A 211 5.83 0.79 11.15
N ALA A 212 6.02 1.65 10.14
CA ALA A 212 6.64 1.25 8.87
C ALA A 212 8.09 0.75 9.02
N ALA A 213 8.93 1.45 9.81
CA ALA A 213 10.30 1.03 10.05
C ALA A 213 10.36 -0.30 10.84
N LYS A 214 9.50 -0.44 11.85
CA LYS A 214 9.41 -1.68 12.65
C LYS A 214 8.89 -2.86 11.83
N ALA A 215 8.05 -2.61 10.83
CA ALA A 215 7.53 -3.64 9.93
C ALA A 215 8.61 -4.19 8.97
N LEU A 216 9.73 -3.49 8.75
CA LEU A 216 10.82 -3.99 7.91
C LEU A 216 11.36 -5.34 8.37
N LYS A 217 11.40 -5.62 9.68
CA LYS A 217 11.86 -6.93 10.20
C LYS A 217 11.05 -8.12 9.66
N LEU A 218 9.78 -7.89 9.26
CA LEU A 218 8.91 -8.93 8.71
C LEU A 218 9.29 -9.27 7.26
N VAL A 219 9.80 -8.30 6.51
CA VAL A 219 10.12 -8.46 5.09
C VAL A 219 11.63 -8.55 4.84
N ILE A 220 12.45 -7.90 5.67
CA ILE A 220 13.93 -7.94 5.66
C ILE A 220 14.42 -8.25 7.09
N PRO A 221 14.49 -9.53 7.50
CA PRO A 221 14.83 -9.91 8.87
C PRO A 221 16.17 -9.35 9.38
N ASP A 222 17.15 -9.18 8.49
CA ASP A 222 18.47 -8.61 8.80
C ASP A 222 18.40 -7.16 9.35
N LEU A 223 17.28 -6.47 9.14
CA LEU A 223 17.06 -5.11 9.63
C LEU A 223 16.31 -5.05 10.97
N ALA A 224 16.08 -6.21 11.61
CA ALA A 224 15.43 -6.24 12.91
C ALA A 224 16.19 -5.41 13.96
N GLY A 225 15.53 -4.42 14.55
CA GLY A 225 16.10 -3.55 15.57
C GLY A 225 17.10 -2.49 15.08
N LYS A 226 17.41 -2.45 13.78
CA LYS A 226 18.37 -1.48 13.22
C LYS A 226 17.75 -0.18 12.76
N LEU A 227 16.46 -0.17 12.45
CA LEU A 227 15.73 1.00 11.95
C LEU A 227 14.51 1.32 12.82
N ASP A 228 14.33 2.59 13.14
CA ASP A 228 13.10 3.14 13.73
C ASP A 228 12.75 4.48 13.06
N GLY A 229 11.62 5.06 13.39
CA GLY A 229 11.22 6.32 12.78
C GLY A 229 9.81 6.77 13.14
N PHE A 230 9.41 7.89 12.58
CA PHE A 230 8.10 8.49 12.78
C PHE A 230 7.53 9.08 11.49
N ALA A 231 6.29 9.52 11.53
CA ALA A 231 5.63 10.23 10.44
C ALA A 231 5.46 11.72 10.78
N MET A 232 5.74 12.58 9.81
CA MET A 232 5.34 13.98 9.81
C MET A 232 4.18 14.14 8.82
N ARG A 233 2.95 14.25 9.32
CA ARG A 233 1.80 14.56 8.45
C ARG A 233 1.85 16.02 8.03
N VAL A 234 1.60 16.26 6.74
CA VAL A 234 1.67 17.61 6.13
C VAL A 234 0.39 17.93 5.38
N PRO A 235 0.08 19.23 5.15
CA PRO A 235 -1.14 19.68 4.47
C PRO A 235 -1.13 19.42 2.97
N THR A 236 -0.86 18.20 2.54
CA THR A 236 -0.96 17.74 1.15
C THR A 236 -1.96 16.59 1.07
N PRO A 237 -2.79 16.51 0.01
CA PRO A 237 -3.86 15.50 -0.08
C PRO A 237 -3.37 14.13 -0.55
N ASN A 238 -2.25 14.04 -1.24
CA ASN A 238 -1.68 12.81 -1.77
C ASN A 238 -0.20 13.00 -2.11
N VAL A 239 0.50 11.90 -2.31
CA VAL A 239 1.94 11.75 -2.49
C VAL A 239 2.71 12.08 -1.21
N SER A 240 3.49 11.13 -0.79
CA SER A 240 4.30 11.16 0.42
C SER A 240 5.76 10.89 0.06
N VAL A 241 6.67 11.16 0.99
CA VAL A 241 8.10 10.92 0.79
C VAL A 241 8.71 10.27 2.03
N VAL A 242 9.57 9.29 1.81
CA VAL A 242 10.42 8.69 2.84
C VAL A 242 11.78 9.37 2.81
N ASP A 243 12.24 9.81 3.96
CA ASP A 243 13.60 10.26 4.25
C ASP A 243 14.28 9.17 5.09
N LEU A 244 15.11 8.35 4.45
CA LEU A 244 15.90 7.32 5.12
C LEU A 244 17.32 7.83 5.38
N VAL A 245 17.74 7.81 6.64
CA VAL A 245 19.14 8.02 7.04
C VAL A 245 19.66 6.73 7.66
N ALA A 246 20.72 6.15 7.09
CA ALA A 246 21.29 4.89 7.53
C ALA A 246 22.82 4.99 7.68
N PHE A 247 23.32 4.52 8.81
CA PHE A 247 24.75 4.25 8.98
C PHE A 247 25.05 2.86 8.42
N VAL A 248 26.04 2.78 7.54
CA VAL A 248 26.43 1.55 6.86
C VAL A 248 27.83 1.11 7.26
N GLU A 249 28.09 -0.21 7.18
CA GLU A 249 29.37 -0.79 7.51
C GLU A 249 30.43 -0.50 6.44
N LYS A 250 30.04 -0.67 5.15
CA LYS A 250 30.94 -0.43 4.03
C LYS A 250 30.90 1.04 3.62
N LYS A 251 32.06 1.68 3.59
CA LYS A 251 32.18 3.04 3.07
C LYS A 251 31.71 3.12 1.62
N THR A 252 31.07 4.23 1.27
CA THR A 252 30.49 4.46 -0.05
C THR A 252 30.46 5.93 -0.41
N THR A 253 30.08 6.25 -1.63
CA THR A 253 29.88 7.59 -2.16
C THR A 253 28.43 7.76 -2.65
N LYS A 254 28.01 9.01 -2.90
CA LYS A 254 26.71 9.32 -3.50
C LYS A 254 26.53 8.59 -4.85
N GLU A 255 27.57 8.61 -5.66
CA GLU A 255 27.59 8.03 -7.01
C GLU A 255 27.38 6.50 -6.95
N GLU A 256 28.06 5.82 -6.03
CA GLU A 256 27.93 4.37 -5.82
C GLU A 256 26.54 4.00 -5.31
N VAL A 257 26.01 4.77 -4.35
CA VAL A 257 24.64 4.55 -3.83
C VAL A 257 23.62 4.74 -4.95
N ASN A 258 23.72 5.82 -5.72
CA ASN A 258 22.82 6.07 -6.84
C ASN A 258 22.95 5.01 -7.94
N ALA A 259 24.16 4.55 -8.26
CA ALA A 259 24.37 3.47 -9.22
C ALA A 259 23.70 2.15 -8.76
N ALA A 260 23.81 1.80 -7.48
CA ALA A 260 23.18 0.61 -6.94
C ALA A 260 21.63 0.71 -6.99
N LEU A 261 21.06 1.86 -6.62
CA LEU A 261 19.63 2.11 -6.67
C LEU A 261 19.08 2.12 -8.10
N LYS A 262 19.78 2.78 -9.04
CA LYS A 262 19.43 2.81 -10.47
C LYS A 262 19.44 1.40 -11.07
N LYS A 263 20.50 0.63 -10.82
CA LYS A 263 20.59 -0.76 -11.27
C LYS A 263 19.43 -1.61 -10.75
N ALA A 264 19.05 -1.45 -9.49
CA ALA A 264 17.94 -2.20 -8.89
C ALA A 264 16.56 -1.77 -9.45
N ALA A 265 16.40 -0.51 -9.84
CA ALA A 265 15.19 -0.02 -10.50
C ALA A 265 15.04 -0.53 -11.95
N GLU A 266 16.16 -0.72 -12.65
CA GLU A 266 16.19 -1.13 -14.06
C GLU A 266 16.17 -2.67 -14.26
N SER A 267 16.60 -3.42 -13.25
CA SER A 267 16.78 -4.88 -13.36
C SER A 267 16.50 -5.62 -12.04
N GLY A 268 16.27 -6.93 -12.17
CA GLY A 268 16.01 -7.81 -11.01
C GLY A 268 14.61 -7.67 -10.42
N PRO A 269 14.39 -8.13 -9.19
CA PRO A 269 13.06 -8.26 -8.59
C PRO A 269 12.39 -6.91 -8.29
N LEU A 270 13.16 -5.84 -8.13
CA LEU A 270 12.62 -4.50 -7.86
C LEU A 270 12.20 -3.73 -9.12
N LYS A 271 12.51 -4.25 -10.32
CA LYS A 271 12.09 -3.61 -11.58
C LYS A 271 10.57 -3.47 -11.64
N GLY A 272 10.11 -2.24 -11.92
CA GLY A 272 8.69 -1.89 -11.94
C GLY A 272 8.09 -1.53 -10.57
N PHE A 273 8.77 -1.85 -9.47
CA PHE A 273 8.39 -1.44 -8.11
C PHE A 273 9.23 -0.28 -7.58
N LEU A 274 10.53 -0.31 -7.86
CA LEU A 274 11.45 0.79 -7.59
C LEU A 274 11.60 1.65 -8.85
N GLY A 275 11.57 2.96 -8.68
CA GLY A 275 11.89 3.96 -9.68
C GLY A 275 13.14 4.73 -9.29
N PHE A 276 13.77 5.36 -10.27
CA PHE A 276 14.93 6.21 -10.08
C PHE A 276 14.72 7.48 -10.90
N GLU A 277 14.67 8.63 -10.23
CA GLU A 277 14.38 9.92 -10.84
C GLU A 277 15.61 10.81 -10.74
N GLU A 278 15.96 11.44 -11.86
CA GLU A 278 17.11 12.33 -11.98
C GLU A 278 16.71 13.80 -12.17
N SER A 279 15.41 14.04 -12.40
CA SER A 279 14.85 15.38 -12.52
C SER A 279 14.51 15.97 -11.15
N GLU A 280 14.52 17.30 -11.06
CA GLU A 280 14.15 18.05 -9.84
C GLU A 280 12.63 18.20 -9.77
N LEU A 281 11.93 17.16 -9.27
CA LEU A 281 10.47 17.07 -9.21
C LEU A 281 9.97 17.32 -7.78
N VAL A 282 8.64 17.52 -7.67
CA VAL A 282 7.92 17.71 -6.42
C VAL A 282 6.74 16.72 -6.29
N SER A 283 6.11 16.67 -5.14
CA SER A 283 5.08 15.66 -4.82
C SER A 283 3.97 15.54 -5.87
N SER A 284 3.50 16.64 -6.45
CA SER A 284 2.42 16.61 -7.45
C SER A 284 2.76 15.87 -8.73
N ASP A 285 4.05 15.78 -9.08
CA ASP A 285 4.54 15.12 -10.31
C ASP A 285 4.46 13.59 -10.21
N PHE A 286 4.42 13.05 -8.98
CA PHE A 286 4.32 11.62 -8.72
C PHE A 286 2.88 11.14 -8.49
N LYS A 287 1.88 12.01 -8.65
CA LYS A 287 0.47 11.62 -8.50
C LYS A 287 0.08 10.63 -9.60
N GLY A 288 -0.46 9.49 -9.21
CA GLY A 288 -0.85 8.41 -10.11
C GLY A 288 0.32 7.51 -10.54
N ASP A 289 1.53 7.69 -9.98
CA ASP A 289 2.63 6.78 -10.22
C ASP A 289 2.35 5.42 -9.59
N SER A 290 2.49 4.36 -10.40
CA SER A 290 2.20 2.99 -9.98
C SER A 290 3.34 2.32 -9.21
N ARG A 291 4.53 2.91 -9.20
CA ARG A 291 5.69 2.35 -8.48
C ARG A 291 5.52 2.53 -6.97
N SER A 292 6.15 1.64 -6.22
CA SER A 292 6.09 1.66 -4.74
C SER A 292 7.02 2.70 -4.14
N SER A 293 8.13 3.00 -4.80
CA SER A 293 9.25 3.77 -4.26
C SER A 293 9.99 4.42 -5.43
N ILE A 294 10.11 5.73 -5.46
CA ILE A 294 10.79 6.46 -6.53
C ILE A 294 11.92 7.28 -5.91
N VAL A 295 13.16 6.81 -6.09
CA VAL A 295 14.35 7.47 -5.56
C VAL A 295 14.52 8.84 -6.21
N ASP A 296 14.66 9.87 -5.38
CA ASP A 296 15.08 11.22 -5.78
C ASP A 296 16.62 11.28 -5.76
N SER A 297 17.24 10.98 -6.89
CA SER A 297 18.69 10.80 -6.92
C SER A 297 19.49 12.08 -6.70
N PRO A 298 19.02 13.29 -7.12
CA PRO A 298 19.66 14.55 -6.74
C PRO A 298 19.80 14.74 -5.23
N MET A 299 18.81 14.26 -4.47
CA MET A 299 18.74 14.42 -3.00
C MET A 299 19.49 13.35 -2.21
N THR A 300 20.13 12.38 -2.87
CA THR A 300 20.99 11.40 -2.18
C THR A 300 22.22 12.09 -1.59
N LEU A 301 22.53 11.80 -0.32
CA LEU A 301 23.69 12.33 0.38
C LEU A 301 24.50 11.19 1.01
N VAL A 302 25.81 11.33 1.05
CA VAL A 302 26.71 10.48 1.84
C VAL A 302 27.65 11.38 2.64
N VAL A 303 27.59 11.26 3.97
CA VAL A 303 28.41 12.04 4.89
C VAL A 303 29.42 11.12 5.59
N GLY A 304 30.69 11.52 5.63
CA GLY A 304 31.74 10.73 6.28
C GLY A 304 31.99 9.34 5.65
N GLY A 305 31.43 9.11 4.47
CA GLY A 305 31.56 7.85 3.74
C GLY A 305 30.68 6.70 4.25
N ASN A 306 29.93 6.89 5.36
CA ASN A 306 29.13 5.82 5.96
C ASN A 306 27.76 6.25 6.46
N CYS A 307 27.43 7.55 6.46
CA CYS A 307 26.08 8.04 6.75
C CYS A 307 25.38 8.29 5.41
N VAL A 308 24.52 7.40 5.00
CA VAL A 308 23.77 7.42 3.72
C VAL A 308 22.38 7.99 3.97
N LYS A 309 21.99 9.00 3.19
CA LYS A 309 20.63 9.55 3.16
C LYS A 309 20.03 9.33 1.79
N VAL A 310 18.82 8.76 1.76
CA VAL A 310 18.06 8.53 0.53
C VAL A 310 16.65 9.10 0.70
N ILE A 311 16.22 9.88 -0.27
CA ILE A 311 14.85 10.38 -0.40
C ILE A 311 14.11 9.53 -1.42
N SER A 312 12.90 9.09 -1.10
CA SER A 312 12.08 8.31 -2.02
C SER A 312 10.60 8.70 -1.95
N TRP A 313 10.04 9.04 -3.11
CA TRP A 313 8.65 9.42 -3.30
C TRP A 313 7.73 8.20 -3.49
N TYR A 314 6.46 8.37 -3.14
CA TYR A 314 5.44 7.36 -3.42
C TYR A 314 4.03 7.97 -3.43
N ASP A 315 3.21 7.55 -4.38
CA ASP A 315 1.77 7.81 -4.28
C ASP A 315 1.18 6.84 -3.26
N ASN A 316 0.88 7.37 -2.07
CA ASN A 316 0.43 6.57 -0.92
C ASN A 316 -0.96 5.93 -1.12
N GLU A 317 -1.73 6.34 -2.13
CA GLU A 317 -3.02 5.76 -2.49
C GLU A 317 -2.91 4.89 -3.75
N TRP A 318 -2.45 5.47 -4.87
CA TRP A 318 -2.42 4.79 -6.17
C TRP A 318 -1.35 3.71 -6.24
N GLY A 319 -0.10 4.04 -5.94
CA GLY A 319 1.01 3.09 -5.94
C GLY A 319 0.74 1.91 -5.00
N TYR A 320 0.21 2.20 -3.80
CA TYR A 320 -0.18 1.17 -2.85
C TYR A 320 -1.31 0.27 -3.36
N SER A 321 -2.33 0.85 -3.99
CA SER A 321 -3.45 0.09 -4.56
C SER A 321 -3.01 -0.78 -5.74
N CYS A 322 -2.02 -0.33 -6.53
CA CYS A 322 -1.36 -1.15 -7.54
C CYS A 322 -0.70 -2.38 -6.90
N ARG A 323 -0.04 -2.23 -5.75
CA ARG A 323 0.59 -3.37 -5.04
C ARG A 323 -0.43 -4.38 -4.54
N VAL A 324 -1.60 -3.94 -4.07
CA VAL A 324 -2.68 -4.89 -3.71
C VAL A 324 -3.15 -5.67 -4.93
N ARG A 325 -3.39 -5.01 -6.08
CA ARG A 325 -3.71 -5.66 -7.35
C ARG A 325 -2.62 -6.67 -7.78
N ASP A 326 -1.37 -6.27 -7.71
CA ASP A 326 -0.26 -7.11 -8.13
C ASP A 326 -0.07 -8.31 -7.19
N LEU A 327 -0.37 -8.15 -5.90
CA LEU A 327 -0.38 -9.28 -4.95
C LEU A 327 -1.49 -10.29 -5.27
N ILE A 328 -2.68 -9.83 -5.70
CA ILE A 328 -3.73 -10.75 -6.18
C ILE A 328 -3.23 -11.52 -7.41
N ASN A 329 -2.57 -10.84 -8.36
CA ASN A 329 -2.00 -11.47 -9.55
C ASN A 329 -0.88 -12.46 -9.20
N LEU A 330 -0.03 -12.14 -8.23
CA LEU A 330 1.00 -13.07 -7.72
C LEU A 330 0.34 -14.34 -7.15
N MET A 331 -0.69 -14.18 -6.31
CA MET A 331 -1.42 -15.32 -5.75
C MET A 331 -2.06 -16.17 -6.86
N ALA A 332 -2.66 -15.53 -7.86
CA ALA A 332 -3.24 -16.21 -9.01
C ALA A 332 -2.19 -17.03 -9.80
N SER A 333 -1.01 -16.47 -9.98
CA SER A 333 0.08 -17.12 -10.74
C SER A 333 0.71 -18.30 -10.01
N LYS A 334 0.77 -18.27 -8.69
CA LYS A 334 1.34 -19.34 -7.84
C LYS A 334 0.30 -20.39 -7.40
N GLY A 335 -0.98 -20.12 -7.66
CA GLY A 335 -2.12 -20.93 -7.19
C GLY A 335 -2.80 -20.30 -5.95
N LEU A 336 -4.12 -20.60 -5.77
CA LEU A 336 -4.94 -20.13 -4.65
C LEU A 336 -5.12 -21.19 -3.57
#